data_8a6cc3928cd9b06f35814baf477fb408
#
_entry.id   8a6cc3928cd9b06f35814baf477fb408
#
_cell.length_a   1.000
_cell.length_b   1.000
_cell.length_c   1.000
_cell.angle_alpha   90.00
_cell.angle_beta   90.00
_cell.angle_gamma   90.00
#
_symmetry.space_group_name_H-M   'P 1'
#
loop_
_entity.id
_entity.type
_entity.pdbx_description
1 polymer ?
#
loop_
_entity_poly.entity_id
_entity_poly.type
_entity_poly.pdbx_seq_one_letter_code
_entity_poly.pdbx_strand_id
1 'polypeptide(L)'
;MKNFLTLFTLLILVNCGYQPLFSSKDASFSITQENYDQNSNSRRLKNNLKIYENNKNPNLYDLTLDTKENKTIILKDKKGNPSSYRLAITANLVARQNDKVILKKNYVKSFDYQNNVNKFDQTRYEKSLKNTLVDKISNEIIRDLLSIK
;
A
#
# COMPACT_ATOMS: atom_id res chain seq x y z
N MET A 1 -33.70 -23.34 -31.55
CA MET A 1 -32.40 -23.97 -31.22
C MET A 1 -31.22 -23.00 -31.39
N LYS A 2 -31.17 -22.21 -32.46
CA LYS A 2 -30.07 -21.26 -32.73
C LYS A 2 -29.90 -20.16 -31.63
N ASN A 3 -31.03 -19.62 -31.15
CA ASN A 3 -31.01 -18.57 -30.10
C ASN A 3 -30.65 -19.10 -28.68
N PHE A 4 -30.90 -20.41 -28.45
CA PHE A 4 -30.52 -21.05 -27.18
C PHE A 4 -29.00 -21.29 -27.11
N LEU A 5 -28.40 -21.61 -28.25
CA LEU A 5 -26.95 -21.81 -28.35
C LEU A 5 -26.17 -20.52 -28.16
N THR A 6 -26.68 -19.39 -28.69
CA THR A 6 -26.07 -18.05 -28.48
C THR A 6 -26.16 -17.56 -27.04
N LEU A 7 -27.27 -17.82 -26.35
CA LEU A 7 -27.46 -17.49 -24.94
C LEU A 7 -26.51 -18.31 -24.04
N PHE A 8 -26.30 -19.60 -24.37
CA PHE A 8 -25.39 -20.48 -23.64
C PHE A 8 -23.92 -20.05 -23.79
N THR A 9 -23.54 -19.61 -25.00
CA THR A 9 -22.16 -19.12 -25.26
C THR A 9 -21.87 -17.81 -24.50
N LEU A 10 -22.87 -16.94 -24.33
CA LEU A 10 -22.75 -15.70 -23.59
C LEU A 10 -22.50 -15.92 -22.07
N LEU A 11 -23.09 -17.00 -21.52
CA LEU A 11 -22.93 -17.36 -20.09
C LEU A 11 -21.52 -17.86 -19.72
N ILE A 12 -20.77 -18.39 -20.70
CA ILE A 12 -19.42 -18.92 -20.47
C ILE A 12 -18.37 -17.78 -20.36
N LEU A 13 -18.65 -16.58 -20.88
CA LEU A 13 -17.71 -15.46 -20.90
C LEU A 13 -17.66 -14.67 -19.59
N VAL A 14 -18.55 -14.93 -18.63
CA VAL A 14 -18.61 -14.20 -17.34
C VAL A 14 -17.70 -14.81 -16.27
N ASN A 15 -17.00 -15.91 -16.54
CA ASN A 15 -16.06 -16.54 -15.61
C ASN A 15 -14.64 -15.94 -15.69
N CYS A 16 -14.52 -14.62 -15.83
CA CYS A 16 -13.27 -13.95 -15.57
C CYS A 16 -13.12 -13.81 -14.06
N GLY A 17 -12.73 -14.91 -13.40
CA GLY A 17 -12.44 -14.93 -11.96
C GLY A 17 -11.26 -14.01 -11.65
N TYR A 18 -11.54 -12.77 -11.30
CA TYR A 18 -10.57 -11.88 -10.67
C TYR A 18 -10.23 -12.49 -9.30
N GLN A 19 -9.17 -13.27 -9.25
CA GLN A 19 -8.56 -13.64 -7.96
C GLN A 19 -7.72 -12.46 -7.49
N PRO A 20 -8.03 -11.86 -6.34
CA PRO A 20 -7.15 -10.84 -5.78
C PRO A 20 -5.78 -11.45 -5.56
N LEU A 21 -4.75 -10.83 -6.12
CA LEU A 21 -3.34 -11.26 -6.07
C LEU A 21 -2.82 -11.45 -4.62
N PHE A 22 -3.56 -10.96 -3.62
CA PHE A 22 -3.24 -11.00 -2.20
C PHE A 22 -4.46 -11.48 -1.41
N SER A 23 -4.76 -12.80 -1.50
CA SER A 23 -5.73 -13.43 -0.60
C SER A 23 -5.05 -13.72 0.74
N SER A 24 -5.63 -13.22 1.83
CA SER A 24 -5.16 -13.55 3.19
C SER A 24 -5.27 -15.04 3.51
N LYS A 25 -6.12 -15.79 2.77
CA LYS A 25 -6.31 -17.23 2.95
C LYS A 25 -5.09 -18.05 2.54
N ASP A 26 -4.30 -17.53 1.59
CA ASP A 26 -3.12 -18.21 1.04
C ASP A 26 -1.81 -17.61 1.59
N ALA A 27 -1.90 -16.71 2.57
CA ALA A 27 -0.73 -16.11 3.16
C ALA A 27 0.10 -17.14 3.92
N SER A 28 1.41 -17.16 3.68
CA SER A 28 2.37 -18.04 4.35
C SER A 28 2.76 -17.59 5.76
N PHE A 29 2.15 -16.49 6.27
CA PHE A 29 2.46 -15.88 7.55
C PHE A 29 1.22 -15.30 8.24
N SER A 30 1.35 -15.03 9.54
CA SER A 30 0.40 -14.25 10.33
C SER A 30 1.13 -13.16 11.10
N ILE A 31 0.50 -12.00 11.28
CA ILE A 31 1.04 -10.92 12.11
C ILE A 31 0.50 -11.09 13.54
N THR A 32 1.39 -11.14 14.53
CA THR A 32 1.05 -11.36 15.94
C THR A 32 1.17 -10.12 16.78
N GLN A 33 2.19 -9.32 16.53
CA GLN A 33 2.44 -8.09 17.26
C GLN A 33 2.80 -6.98 16.30
N GLU A 34 2.29 -5.78 16.58
CA GLU A 34 2.50 -4.61 15.76
C GLU A 34 2.88 -3.40 16.58
N ASN A 35 3.94 -2.73 16.18
CA ASN A 35 4.35 -1.46 16.73
C ASN A 35 4.42 -0.41 15.61
N TYR A 36 3.53 0.59 15.68
CA TYR A 36 3.43 1.66 14.70
C TYR A 36 3.56 3.02 15.35
N ASP A 37 4.16 3.96 14.64
CA ASP A 37 4.07 5.37 15.00
C ASP A 37 2.61 5.89 14.77
N GLN A 38 2.22 6.93 15.52
CA GLN A 38 0.82 7.39 15.64
C GLN A 38 0.33 8.27 14.47
N ASN A 39 1.07 8.36 13.35
CA ASN A 39 0.68 9.20 12.23
C ASN A 39 -0.37 8.57 11.29
N SER A 40 -0.98 9.39 10.43
CA SER A 40 -2.06 8.94 9.53
C SER A 40 -1.61 7.90 8.49
N ASN A 41 -0.36 7.99 8.04
CA ASN A 41 0.21 7.07 7.04
C ASN A 41 0.43 5.70 7.66
N SER A 42 0.98 5.64 8.87
CA SER A 42 1.17 4.39 9.62
C SER A 42 -0.15 3.72 9.98
N ARG A 43 -1.17 4.51 10.39
CA ARG A 43 -2.51 3.95 10.63
C ARG A 43 -3.13 3.33 9.38
N ARG A 44 -2.98 3.98 8.21
CA ARG A 44 -3.46 3.40 6.95
C ARG A 44 -2.70 2.12 6.60
N LEU A 45 -1.38 2.14 6.75
CA LEU A 45 -0.52 0.98 6.49
C LEU A 45 -0.89 -0.20 7.40
N LYS A 46 -1.10 0.06 8.70
CA LYS A 46 -1.64 -0.92 9.64
C LYS A 46 -2.97 -1.50 9.16
N ASN A 47 -3.93 -0.65 8.79
CA ASN A 47 -5.23 -1.11 8.31
C ASN A 47 -5.13 -2.00 7.07
N ASN A 48 -4.19 -1.71 6.16
CA ASN A 48 -3.94 -2.54 4.98
C ASN A 48 -3.33 -3.91 5.33
N LEU A 49 -2.54 -3.99 6.42
CA LEU A 49 -1.93 -5.24 6.90
C LEU A 49 -2.85 -6.05 7.82
N LYS A 50 -3.90 -5.44 8.36
CA LYS A 50 -4.81 -6.06 9.32
C LYS A 50 -5.42 -7.39 8.87
N ILE A 51 -5.61 -7.58 7.57
CA ILE A 51 -6.15 -8.84 7.01
C ILE A 51 -5.24 -10.05 7.27
N TYR A 52 -3.97 -9.83 7.63
CA TYR A 52 -2.98 -10.86 7.96
C TYR A 52 -2.86 -11.09 9.47
N GLU A 53 -3.55 -10.29 10.31
CA GLU A 53 -3.66 -10.54 11.73
C GLU A 53 -4.52 -11.79 11.97
N ASN A 54 -4.16 -12.58 12.97
CA ASN A 54 -4.92 -13.76 13.37
C ASN A 54 -5.15 -14.82 12.28
N ASN A 55 -4.35 -14.81 11.22
CA ASN A 55 -4.34 -15.90 10.27
C ASN A 55 -3.76 -17.14 10.97
N LYS A 56 -4.38 -18.33 10.79
CA LYS A 56 -3.96 -19.58 11.44
C LYS A 56 -2.65 -20.15 10.89
N ASN A 57 -1.75 -19.29 10.44
CA ASN A 57 -0.47 -19.71 9.87
C ASN A 57 0.57 -19.87 10.99
N PRO A 58 1.41 -20.93 10.99
CA PRO A 58 2.45 -21.13 11.99
C PRO A 58 3.60 -20.12 11.93
N ASN A 59 3.81 -19.45 10.81
CA ASN A 59 4.83 -18.41 10.67
C ASN A 59 4.31 -17.09 11.26
N LEU A 60 4.66 -16.82 12.49
CA LEU A 60 4.21 -15.66 13.24
C LEU A 60 5.27 -14.55 13.14
N TYR A 61 4.87 -13.37 12.65
CA TYR A 61 5.77 -12.23 12.48
C TYR A 61 5.36 -11.06 13.37
N ASP A 62 6.34 -10.48 14.06
CA ASP A 62 6.20 -9.24 14.81
C ASP A 62 6.72 -8.09 13.95
N LEU A 63 5.88 -7.10 13.68
CA LEU A 63 6.20 -5.99 12.81
C LEU A 63 6.43 -4.70 13.60
N THR A 64 7.50 -4.00 13.28
CA THR A 64 7.73 -2.60 13.67
C THR A 64 7.78 -1.76 12.41
N LEU A 65 6.94 -0.73 12.37
CA LEU A 65 6.76 0.16 11.23
C LEU A 65 6.75 1.61 11.67
N ASP A 66 7.58 2.43 11.05
CA ASP A 66 7.49 3.89 11.13
C ASP A 66 7.38 4.49 9.72
N THR A 67 6.66 5.61 9.60
CA THR A 67 6.51 6.29 8.33
C THR A 67 6.86 7.77 8.43
N LYS A 68 7.46 8.29 7.37
CA LYS A 68 7.76 9.72 7.22
C LYS A 68 7.17 10.24 5.92
N GLU A 69 6.60 11.43 6.00
CA GLU A 69 6.13 12.19 4.84
C GLU A 69 7.10 13.34 4.57
N ASN A 70 7.45 13.53 3.32
CA ASN A 70 8.24 14.66 2.87
C ASN A 70 7.61 15.31 1.64
N LYS A 71 7.39 16.63 1.70
CA LYS A 71 6.92 17.43 0.58
C LYS A 71 7.99 18.46 0.23
N THR A 72 8.50 18.40 -0.99
CA THR A 72 9.54 19.30 -1.49
C THR A 72 9.05 20.09 -2.72
N ILE A 73 9.54 21.31 -2.88
CA ILE A 73 9.32 22.11 -4.08
C ILE A 73 10.33 21.63 -5.12
N ILE A 74 9.85 21.25 -6.33
CA ILE A 74 10.73 20.83 -7.41
C ILE A 74 10.90 21.93 -8.46
N LEU A 75 9.84 22.69 -8.72
CA LEU A 75 9.88 23.79 -9.67
C LEU A 75 9.25 25.05 -9.09
N LYS A 76 9.77 26.21 -9.50
CA LYS A 76 9.21 27.52 -9.21
C LYS A 76 8.87 28.25 -10.52
N ASP A 77 7.87 29.11 -10.49
CA ASP A 77 7.52 30.00 -11.58
C ASP A 77 8.53 31.17 -11.71
N LYS A 78 8.34 32.02 -12.73
CA LYS A 78 9.19 33.20 -12.97
C LYS A 78 9.14 34.22 -11.81
N LYS A 79 8.14 34.16 -10.93
CA LYS A 79 7.98 35.02 -9.77
C LYS A 79 8.52 34.38 -8.48
N GLY A 80 9.10 33.18 -8.57
CA GLY A 80 9.63 32.44 -7.44
C GLY A 80 8.61 31.62 -6.66
N ASN A 81 7.33 31.60 -7.06
CA ASN A 81 6.31 30.80 -6.40
C ASN A 81 6.44 29.32 -6.79
N PRO A 82 6.12 28.38 -5.86
CA PRO A 82 6.11 26.97 -6.18
C PRO A 82 5.14 26.63 -7.32
N SER A 83 5.63 26.00 -8.40
CA SER A 83 4.81 25.53 -9.52
C SER A 83 4.63 24.02 -9.52
N SER A 84 5.56 23.27 -8.94
CA SER A 84 5.35 21.82 -8.71
C SER A 84 6.02 21.33 -7.44
N TYR A 85 5.50 20.23 -6.94
CA TYR A 85 5.94 19.58 -5.70
C TYR A 85 6.23 18.11 -5.93
N ARG A 86 7.13 17.57 -5.11
CA ARG A 86 7.28 16.13 -4.89
C ARG A 86 6.73 15.78 -3.51
N LEU A 87 5.82 14.82 -3.47
CA LEU A 87 5.38 14.17 -2.25
C LEU A 87 6.02 12.80 -2.18
N ALA A 88 6.74 12.52 -1.10
CA ALA A 88 7.37 11.24 -0.83
C ALA A 88 6.88 10.68 0.50
N ILE A 89 6.58 9.39 0.52
CA ILE A 89 6.32 8.60 1.73
C ILE A 89 7.43 7.57 1.85
N THR A 90 8.02 7.54 3.04
CA THR A 90 9.01 6.53 3.43
C THR A 90 8.42 5.67 4.52
N ALA A 91 8.58 4.35 4.45
CA ALA A 91 8.23 3.43 5.52
C ALA A 91 9.42 2.52 5.85
N ASN A 92 9.80 2.47 7.12
CA ASN A 92 10.83 1.56 7.61
C ASN A 92 10.14 0.37 8.27
N LEU A 93 10.43 -0.83 7.75
CA LEU A 93 9.92 -2.09 8.28
C LEU A 93 11.05 -2.87 8.95
N VAL A 94 10.76 -3.36 10.14
CA VAL A 94 11.51 -4.45 10.78
C VAL A 94 10.51 -5.57 11.10
N ALA A 95 10.72 -6.74 10.50
CA ALA A 95 9.96 -7.94 10.81
C ALA A 95 10.83 -8.92 11.59
N ARG A 96 10.27 -9.49 12.66
CA ARG A 96 10.92 -10.47 13.51
C ARG A 96 10.09 -11.75 13.56
N GLN A 97 10.78 -12.86 13.76
CA GLN A 97 10.20 -14.16 14.07
C GLN A 97 11.03 -14.77 15.20
N ASN A 98 10.39 -15.11 16.32
CA ASN A 98 11.07 -15.62 17.53
C ASN A 98 12.25 -14.70 17.94
N ASP A 99 12.00 -13.40 18.04
CA ASP A 99 12.96 -12.34 18.36
C ASP A 99 14.12 -12.12 17.33
N LYS A 100 14.21 -12.94 16.31
CA LYS A 100 15.21 -12.77 15.24
C LYS A 100 14.68 -11.87 14.15
N VAL A 101 15.48 -10.91 13.72
CA VAL A 101 15.15 -10.06 12.55
C VAL A 101 15.23 -10.92 11.29
N ILE A 102 14.10 -11.08 10.61
CA ILE A 102 13.98 -11.83 9.35
C ILE A 102 13.92 -10.91 8.14
N LEU A 103 13.46 -9.65 8.35
CA LEU A 103 13.44 -8.64 7.29
C LEU A 103 13.64 -7.26 7.93
N LYS A 104 14.56 -6.49 7.34
CA LYS A 104 14.71 -5.05 7.64
C LYS A 104 14.84 -4.30 6.32
N LYS A 105 13.85 -3.45 6.01
CA LYS A 105 13.80 -2.78 4.71
C LYS A 105 13.17 -1.39 4.81
N ASN A 106 13.68 -0.50 3.98
CA ASN A 106 13.14 0.83 3.76
C ASN A 106 12.39 0.86 2.42
N TYR A 107 11.16 1.35 2.44
CA TYR A 107 10.29 1.53 1.28
C TYR A 107 10.09 3.01 1.02
N VAL A 108 10.32 3.44 -0.20
CA VAL A 108 10.12 4.85 -0.60
C VAL A 108 9.25 4.90 -1.83
N LYS A 109 8.16 5.66 -1.77
CA LYS A 109 7.33 6.01 -2.92
C LYS A 109 7.16 7.51 -2.99
N SER A 110 7.29 8.05 -4.20
CA SER A 110 7.10 9.47 -4.45
C SER A 110 6.28 9.72 -5.70
N PHE A 111 5.69 10.91 -5.76
CA PHE A 111 4.96 11.40 -6.92
C PHE A 111 5.14 12.91 -7.06
N ASP A 112 5.35 13.35 -8.30
CA ASP A 112 5.48 14.77 -8.64
C ASP A 112 4.14 15.29 -9.16
N TYR A 113 3.72 16.47 -8.69
CA TYR A 113 2.44 17.05 -9.08
C TYR A 113 2.52 18.57 -9.16
N GLN A 114 1.61 19.13 -9.97
CA GLN A 114 1.51 20.58 -10.18
C GLN A 114 0.83 21.26 -9.01
N ASN A 115 1.28 22.49 -8.71
CA ASN A 115 0.59 23.36 -7.76
C ASN A 115 -0.77 23.77 -8.32
N ASN A 116 -1.83 23.59 -7.54
CA ASN A 116 -3.17 24.06 -7.91
C ASN A 116 -3.44 25.44 -7.29
N VAL A 117 -4.07 26.32 -8.05
CA VAL A 117 -4.52 27.65 -7.55
C VAL A 117 -5.57 27.47 -6.45
N ASN A 118 -6.48 26.52 -6.64
CA ASN A 118 -7.48 26.18 -5.61
C ASN A 118 -6.83 25.30 -4.52
N LYS A 119 -6.63 25.88 -3.33
CA LYS A 119 -5.96 25.19 -2.22
C LYS A 119 -6.78 24.05 -1.62
N PHE A 120 -8.11 24.13 -1.69
CA PHE A 120 -8.99 23.06 -1.24
C PHE A 120 -8.85 21.81 -2.12
N ASP A 121 -8.88 21.99 -3.44
CA ASP A 121 -8.70 20.89 -4.38
C ASP A 121 -7.30 20.29 -4.29
N GLN A 122 -6.29 21.13 -4.10
CA GLN A 122 -4.92 20.66 -3.87
C GLN A 122 -4.82 19.78 -2.62
N THR A 123 -5.42 20.19 -1.51
CA THR A 123 -5.40 19.42 -0.25
C THR A 123 -6.11 18.07 -0.41
N ARG A 124 -7.26 18.03 -1.10
CA ARG A 124 -7.96 16.78 -1.42
C ARG A 124 -7.12 15.86 -2.30
N TYR A 125 -6.50 16.42 -3.34
CA TYR A 125 -5.62 15.68 -4.23
C TYR A 125 -4.42 15.10 -3.49
N GLU A 126 -3.73 15.91 -2.67
CA GLU A 126 -2.60 15.46 -1.86
C GLU A 126 -2.98 14.34 -0.90
N LYS A 127 -4.16 14.42 -0.26
CA LYS A 127 -4.68 13.34 0.60
C LYS A 127 -4.89 12.05 -0.18
N SER A 128 -5.49 12.13 -1.37
CA SER A 128 -5.68 10.96 -2.24
C SER A 128 -4.34 10.36 -2.67
N LEU A 129 -3.39 11.22 -3.04
CA LEU A 129 -2.05 10.82 -3.45
C LEU A 129 -1.29 10.11 -2.32
N LYS A 130 -1.32 10.66 -1.08
CA LYS A 130 -0.76 10.00 0.11
C LYS A 130 -1.31 8.59 0.28
N ASN A 131 -2.64 8.46 0.22
CA ASN A 131 -3.30 7.17 0.33
C ASN A 131 -2.77 6.17 -0.72
N THR A 132 -2.68 6.60 -1.97
CA THR A 132 -2.16 5.77 -3.07
C THR A 132 -0.70 5.35 -2.85
N LEU A 133 0.15 6.27 -2.35
CA LEU A 133 1.55 5.96 -2.07
C LEU A 133 1.69 4.95 -0.92
N VAL A 134 0.89 5.11 0.14
CA VAL A 134 0.87 4.15 1.26
C VAL A 134 0.37 2.78 0.79
N ASP A 135 -0.66 2.72 -0.05
CA ASP A 135 -1.18 1.45 -0.57
C ASP A 135 -0.13 0.72 -1.42
N LYS A 136 0.63 1.46 -2.25
CA LYS A 136 1.76 0.89 -3.00
C LYS A 136 2.84 0.33 -2.08
N ILE A 137 3.16 1.03 -0.99
CA ILE A 137 4.11 0.56 0.02
C ILE A 137 3.57 -0.70 0.70
N SER A 138 2.29 -0.71 1.11
CA SER A 138 1.65 -1.87 1.73
C SER A 138 1.77 -3.12 0.85
N ASN A 139 1.49 -2.98 -0.44
CA ASN A 139 1.57 -4.08 -1.40
C ASN A 139 3.01 -4.62 -1.56
N GLU A 140 4.03 -3.75 -1.48
CA GLU A 140 5.42 -4.18 -1.51
C GLU A 140 5.81 -4.91 -0.22
N ILE A 141 5.39 -4.39 0.94
CA ILE A 141 5.60 -5.05 2.23
C ILE A 141 5.00 -6.45 2.22
N ILE A 142 3.74 -6.59 1.81
CA ILE A 142 3.05 -7.88 1.74
C ILE A 142 3.81 -8.85 0.84
N ARG A 143 4.25 -8.41 -0.34
CA ARG A 143 5.01 -9.23 -1.27
C ARG A 143 6.33 -9.71 -0.67
N ASP A 144 7.05 -8.82 0.01
CA ASP A 144 8.31 -9.16 0.65
C ASP A 144 8.10 -10.16 1.80
N LEU A 145 7.07 -9.96 2.64
CA LEU A 145 6.72 -10.90 3.72
C LEU A 145 6.31 -12.28 3.17
N LEU A 146 5.59 -12.33 2.05
CA LEU A 146 5.22 -13.58 1.38
C LEU A 146 6.43 -14.29 0.76
N SER A 147 7.50 -13.58 0.46
CA SER A 147 8.72 -14.15 -0.13
C SER A 147 9.70 -14.75 0.88
N ILE A 148 9.48 -14.53 2.17
CA ILE A 148 10.30 -15.11 3.25
C ILE A 148 10.02 -16.61 3.33
N LYS A 149 11.07 -17.40 3.19
CA LYS A 149 11.02 -18.88 3.24
C LYS A 149 11.51 -19.38 4.59
#